data_d7312d7c95e1b4a449f662f8d40feacf
#
_entry.id   d7312d7c95e1b4a449f662f8d40feacf
#
_cell.length_a   1.000
_cell.length_b   1.000
_cell.length_c   1.000
_cell.angle_alpha   90.00
_cell.angle_beta   90.00
_cell.angle_gamma   90.00
#
_symmetry.space_group_name_H-M   'P 1'
#
loop_
_entity.id
_entity.type
_entity.pdbx_description
1 polymer ?
#
loop_
_entity_poly.entity_id
_entity_poly.type
_entity_poly.pdbx_seq_one_letter_code
_entity_poly.pdbx_strand_id
1 'polypeptide(L)'
;MALEVSNLCVKIAHKDILRGLNLHFPTGKRTAIIGPNGAGKSTLLRVLAALNTKYEGVVSLDGEDLRKISRKKLAQRLAILPQGLSAPPDITVGALADYGRFPYRSWHHSGNAKADREAVEMALVQTGMQDFRDRQVMALSGGERQRAWIAMALAQQPEYLLLDEPTTYLDIAHQLEVMQIISRLNREQQMTVIMVLHDINHALQYADEIVIIKDHGIFAQGQPEEVLNVDMLAKVFGVRADIFVNSQGASVLSPVALVQE
;
A
#
# COMPACT_ATOMS: atom_id res chain seq x y z
N MET A 1 -7.66 -17.24 -4.97
CA MET A 1 -7.00 -16.63 -3.81
C MET A 1 -7.51 -15.21 -3.68
N ALA A 2 -7.85 -14.74 -2.49
CA ALA A 2 -8.33 -13.37 -2.29
C ALA A 2 -8.14 -12.91 -0.84
N LEU A 3 -7.94 -11.62 -0.66
CA LEU A 3 -8.05 -10.94 0.63
C LEU A 3 -9.46 -10.35 0.71
N GLU A 4 -10.24 -10.75 1.72
CA GLU A 4 -11.66 -10.42 1.82
C GLU A 4 -11.99 -9.83 3.19
N VAL A 5 -12.93 -8.91 3.20
CA VAL A 5 -13.44 -8.24 4.40
C VAL A 5 -14.96 -8.40 4.45
N SER A 6 -15.47 -8.89 5.55
CA SER A 6 -16.91 -9.10 5.76
C SER A 6 -17.37 -8.44 7.05
N ASN A 7 -18.28 -7.48 6.91
CA ASN A 7 -18.91 -6.72 7.99
C ASN A 7 -17.91 -6.15 9.01
N LEU A 8 -16.79 -5.59 8.51
CA LEU A 8 -15.73 -5.05 9.35
C LEU A 8 -16.16 -3.78 10.07
N CYS A 9 -16.12 -3.80 11.39
CA CYS A 9 -16.28 -2.63 12.24
C CYS A 9 -15.05 -2.44 13.12
N VAL A 10 -14.55 -1.20 13.16
CA VAL A 10 -13.39 -0.82 13.98
C VAL A 10 -13.73 0.38 14.85
N LYS A 11 -13.47 0.25 16.14
CA LYS A 11 -13.61 1.35 17.12
C LYS A 11 -12.26 1.65 17.77
N ILE A 12 -11.94 2.93 17.93
CA ILE A 12 -10.77 3.42 18.66
C ILE A 12 -11.23 4.45 19.67
N ALA A 13 -10.91 4.25 20.96
CA ALA A 13 -11.31 5.15 22.04
C ALA A 13 -12.83 5.51 21.99
N HIS A 14 -13.68 4.51 21.81
CA HIS A 14 -15.15 4.61 21.71
C HIS A 14 -15.69 5.34 20.47
N LYS A 15 -14.83 5.75 19.53
CA LYS A 15 -15.25 6.33 18.24
C LYS A 15 -15.25 5.26 17.17
N ASP A 16 -16.34 5.19 16.41
CA ASP A 16 -16.37 4.35 15.22
C ASP A 16 -15.43 4.93 14.17
N ILE A 17 -14.50 4.12 13.70
CA ILE A 17 -13.55 4.47 12.62
C ILE A 17 -13.99 3.83 11.31
N LEU A 18 -14.48 2.59 11.38
CA LEU A 18 -15.00 1.85 10.22
C LEU A 18 -16.29 1.14 10.67
N ARG A 19 -17.31 1.10 9.78
CA ARG A 19 -18.63 0.52 10.07
C ARG A 19 -19.09 -0.39 8.94
N GLY A 20 -19.18 -1.69 9.20
CA GLY A 20 -19.82 -2.67 8.33
C GLY A 20 -19.20 -2.79 6.93
N LEU A 21 -17.90 -2.62 6.80
CA LEU A 21 -17.22 -2.70 5.51
C LEU A 21 -17.25 -4.12 4.95
N ASN A 22 -17.65 -4.23 3.68
CA ASN A 22 -17.53 -5.46 2.90
C ASN A 22 -16.67 -5.13 1.67
N LEU A 23 -15.51 -5.81 1.52
CA LEU A 23 -14.53 -5.56 0.48
C LEU A 23 -13.96 -6.88 -0.03
N HIS A 24 -13.65 -6.89 -1.31
CA HIS A 24 -12.91 -7.94 -1.96
C HIS A 24 -11.72 -7.33 -2.69
N PHE A 25 -10.51 -7.85 -2.46
CA PHE A 25 -9.29 -7.40 -3.13
C PHE A 25 -8.85 -8.48 -4.11
N PRO A 26 -9.04 -8.28 -5.43
CA PRO A 26 -8.72 -9.28 -6.43
C PRO A 26 -7.21 -9.56 -6.49
N THR A 27 -6.85 -10.84 -6.58
CA THR A 27 -5.46 -11.26 -6.69
C THR A 27 -4.81 -10.74 -7.97
N GLY A 28 -3.56 -10.29 -7.86
CA GLY A 28 -2.79 -9.77 -8.98
C GLY A 28 -3.22 -8.38 -9.46
N LYS A 29 -4.16 -7.72 -8.76
CA LYS A 29 -4.63 -6.37 -9.06
C LYS A 29 -4.03 -5.33 -8.13
N ARG A 30 -4.05 -4.08 -8.60
CA ARG A 30 -3.66 -2.89 -7.82
C ARG A 30 -4.95 -2.19 -7.37
N THR A 31 -5.22 -2.20 -6.08
CA THR A 31 -6.37 -1.48 -5.50
C THR A 31 -5.88 -0.23 -4.79
N ALA A 32 -6.41 0.93 -5.14
CA ALA A 32 -6.17 2.17 -4.41
C ALA A 32 -7.33 2.46 -3.45
N ILE A 33 -7.01 2.76 -2.20
CA ILE A 33 -7.93 3.22 -1.17
C ILE A 33 -7.80 4.73 -1.07
N ILE A 34 -8.88 5.47 -1.36
CA ILE A 34 -8.92 6.92 -1.28
C ILE A 34 -10.04 7.40 -0.36
N GLY A 35 -10.03 8.67 -0.01
CA GLY A 35 -11.05 9.31 0.83
C GLY A 35 -10.47 10.45 1.66
N PRO A 36 -11.30 11.23 2.35
CA PRO A 36 -10.86 12.34 3.19
C PRO A 36 -9.89 11.92 4.30
N ASN A 37 -9.17 12.90 4.86
CA ASN A 37 -8.35 12.67 6.04
C ASN A 37 -9.25 12.23 7.22
N GLY A 38 -8.78 11.23 7.97
CA GLY A 38 -9.55 10.68 9.08
C GLY A 38 -10.66 9.69 8.69
N ALA A 39 -10.88 9.39 7.40
CA ALA A 39 -11.90 8.42 6.96
C ALA A 39 -11.64 6.97 7.36
N GLY A 40 -10.44 6.65 7.90
CA GLY A 40 -10.11 5.30 8.36
C GLY A 40 -9.26 4.46 7.39
N LYS A 41 -8.72 5.06 6.31
CA LYS A 41 -7.92 4.37 5.28
C LYS A 41 -6.73 3.58 5.87
N SER A 42 -5.85 4.25 6.62
CA SER A 42 -4.70 3.60 7.28
C SER A 42 -5.13 2.60 8.37
N THR A 43 -6.30 2.83 9.00
CA THR A 43 -6.86 1.87 9.94
C THR A 43 -7.28 0.59 9.22
N LEU A 44 -7.96 0.70 8.07
CA LEU A 44 -8.27 -0.45 7.22
C LEU A 44 -7.00 -1.20 6.83
N LEU A 45 -5.99 -0.47 6.31
CA LEU A 45 -4.74 -1.09 5.88
C LEU A 45 -4.04 -1.85 7.02
N ARG A 46 -4.04 -1.29 8.25
CA ARG A 46 -3.49 -1.97 9.44
C ARG A 46 -4.27 -3.22 9.85
N VAL A 47 -5.59 -3.23 9.63
CA VAL A 47 -6.42 -4.43 9.84
C VAL A 47 -6.08 -5.49 8.81
N LEU A 48 -5.98 -5.13 7.53
CA LEU A 48 -5.58 -6.04 6.43
C LEU A 48 -4.19 -6.65 6.65
N ALA A 49 -3.28 -5.92 7.30
CA ALA A 49 -1.95 -6.39 7.67
C ALA A 49 -1.91 -7.19 8.99
N ALA A 50 -3.06 -7.43 9.63
CA ALA A 50 -3.17 -8.01 10.98
C ALA A 50 -2.35 -7.28 12.06
N LEU A 51 -2.02 -6.00 11.85
CA LEU A 51 -1.39 -5.13 12.86
C LEU A 51 -2.41 -4.61 13.88
N ASN A 52 -3.67 -4.48 13.47
CA ASN A 52 -4.79 -4.23 14.37
C ASN A 52 -5.74 -5.44 14.33
N THR A 53 -5.83 -6.16 15.43
CA THR A 53 -6.68 -7.36 15.58
C THR A 53 -7.95 -7.09 16.38
N LYS A 54 -8.14 -5.86 16.87
CA LYS A 54 -9.32 -5.44 17.64
C LYS A 54 -10.38 -4.89 16.70
N TYR A 55 -11.20 -5.77 16.12
CA TYR A 55 -12.30 -5.44 15.21
C TYR A 55 -13.41 -6.48 15.30
N GLU A 56 -14.62 -6.09 14.92
CA GLU A 56 -15.76 -6.96 14.68
C GLU A 56 -15.83 -7.33 13.20
N GLY A 57 -16.45 -8.44 12.86
CA GLY A 57 -16.50 -8.98 11.51
C GLY A 57 -15.34 -9.94 11.22
N VAL A 58 -15.12 -10.23 9.94
CA VAL A 58 -14.10 -11.18 9.48
C VAL A 58 -13.22 -10.54 8.41
N VAL A 59 -11.92 -10.73 8.53
CA VAL A 59 -10.95 -10.45 7.47
C VAL A 59 -10.22 -11.76 7.20
N SER A 60 -10.28 -12.23 5.95
CA SER A 60 -9.74 -13.52 5.56
C SER A 60 -8.76 -13.41 4.38
N LEU A 61 -7.75 -14.26 4.41
CA LEU A 61 -6.82 -14.49 3.32
C LEU A 61 -7.03 -15.92 2.83
N ASP A 62 -7.50 -16.08 1.58
CA ASP A 62 -7.84 -17.39 0.99
C ASP A 62 -8.85 -18.19 1.83
N GLY A 63 -9.83 -17.48 2.42
CA GLY A 63 -10.87 -18.09 3.26
C GLY A 63 -10.46 -18.37 4.71
N GLU A 64 -9.19 -18.20 5.08
CA GLU A 64 -8.73 -18.34 6.47
C GLU A 64 -8.74 -16.97 7.18
N ASP A 65 -9.42 -16.86 8.33
CA ASP A 65 -9.45 -15.64 9.13
C ASP A 65 -8.02 -15.24 9.55
N LEU A 66 -7.62 -13.99 9.28
CA LEU A 66 -6.27 -13.47 9.58
C LEU A 66 -5.87 -13.66 11.05
N ARG A 67 -6.84 -13.65 11.97
CA ARG A 67 -6.59 -13.88 13.41
C ARG A 67 -6.16 -15.30 13.73
N LYS A 68 -6.42 -16.26 12.84
CA LYS A 68 -6.04 -17.67 12.98
C LYS A 68 -4.70 -17.99 12.32
N ILE A 69 -4.26 -17.16 11.37
CA ILE A 69 -2.96 -17.34 10.70
C ILE A 69 -1.85 -16.89 11.65
N SER A 70 -0.83 -17.73 11.82
CA SER A 70 0.34 -17.31 12.62
C SER A 70 1.03 -16.10 11.99
N ARG A 71 1.52 -15.17 12.81
CA ARG A 71 2.19 -13.94 12.34
C ARG A 71 3.34 -14.24 11.39
N LYS A 72 4.10 -15.31 11.65
CA LYS A 72 5.21 -15.73 10.80
C LYS A 72 4.72 -16.17 9.41
N LYS A 73 3.68 -17.00 9.34
CA LYS A 73 3.09 -17.44 8.07
C LYS A 73 2.48 -16.26 7.30
N LEU A 74 1.77 -15.38 7.98
CA LEU A 74 1.20 -14.19 7.34
C LEU A 74 2.31 -13.29 6.79
N ALA A 75 3.37 -13.04 7.56
CA ALA A 75 4.50 -12.24 7.13
C ALA A 75 5.33 -12.86 5.99
N GLN A 76 5.18 -14.14 5.67
CA GLN A 76 5.76 -14.75 4.46
C GLN A 76 4.93 -14.49 3.20
N ARG A 77 3.69 -14.03 3.34
CA ARG A 77 2.75 -13.82 2.24
C ARG A 77 2.38 -12.35 2.05
N LEU A 78 2.41 -11.56 3.11
CA LEU A 78 1.94 -10.19 3.12
C LEU A 78 3.00 -9.27 3.72
N ALA A 79 3.41 -8.26 2.96
CA ALA A 79 4.26 -7.18 3.42
C ALA A 79 3.45 -5.89 3.56
N ILE A 80 3.79 -5.08 4.55
CA ILE A 80 3.22 -3.74 4.71
C ILE A 80 4.32 -2.71 4.85
N LEU A 81 4.16 -1.59 4.16
CA LEU A 81 4.96 -0.39 4.31
C LEU A 81 4.08 0.71 4.93
N PRO A 82 4.14 0.93 6.25
CA PRO A 82 3.37 1.98 6.91
C PRO A 82 3.95 3.37 6.62
N GLN A 83 3.15 4.40 6.85
CA GLN A 83 3.58 5.79 6.74
C GLN A 83 4.60 6.16 7.83
N GLY A 84 5.53 7.07 7.52
CA GLY A 84 6.41 7.70 8.51
C GLY A 84 7.48 6.77 9.09
N LEU A 85 8.04 5.89 8.27
CA LEU A 85 9.10 4.98 8.68
C LEU A 85 10.38 5.71 9.07
N SER A 86 11.00 5.27 10.16
CA SER A 86 12.32 5.72 10.60
C SER A 86 13.27 4.53 10.70
N ALA A 87 14.52 4.73 10.29
CA ALA A 87 15.57 3.73 10.38
C ALA A 87 16.52 4.05 11.54
N PRO A 88 17.14 3.05 12.17
CA PRO A 88 18.27 3.27 13.06
C PRO A 88 19.36 4.09 12.33
N PRO A 89 20.10 4.97 13.05
CA PRO A 89 21.04 5.90 12.42
C PRO A 89 22.10 5.23 11.54
N ASP A 90 22.60 4.08 11.96
CA ASP A 90 23.76 3.42 11.34
C ASP A 90 23.39 2.28 10.38
N ILE A 91 22.09 2.06 10.13
CA ILE A 91 21.67 0.96 9.26
C ILE A 91 21.97 1.27 7.81
N THR A 92 22.60 0.33 7.10
CA THR A 92 22.81 0.41 5.65
C THR A 92 21.58 -0.06 4.89
N VAL A 93 21.48 0.33 3.62
CA VAL A 93 20.39 -0.11 2.73
C VAL A 93 20.33 -1.64 2.63
N GLY A 94 21.48 -2.30 2.48
CA GLY A 94 21.54 -3.77 2.43
C GLY A 94 21.07 -4.42 3.74
N ALA A 95 21.46 -3.85 4.90
CA ALA A 95 21.02 -4.35 6.19
C ALA A 95 19.50 -4.10 6.42
N LEU A 96 18.98 -2.96 5.95
CA LEU A 96 17.54 -2.70 5.97
C LEU A 96 16.78 -3.72 5.11
N ALA A 97 17.20 -3.96 3.87
CA ALA A 97 16.57 -4.94 2.98
C ALA A 97 16.61 -6.35 3.59
N ASP A 98 17.69 -6.70 4.30
CA ASP A 98 17.85 -8.00 4.97
C ASP A 98 16.83 -8.21 6.11
N TYR A 99 16.29 -7.16 6.72
CA TYR A 99 15.18 -7.28 7.68
C TYR A 99 13.91 -7.85 7.06
N GLY A 100 13.69 -7.69 5.75
CA GLY A 100 12.61 -8.35 5.02
C GLY A 100 12.68 -9.87 5.09
N ARG A 101 13.87 -10.47 5.37
CA ARG A 101 14.03 -11.92 5.50
C ARG A 101 13.72 -12.47 6.89
N PHE A 102 13.38 -11.60 7.85
CA PHE A 102 13.06 -12.01 9.23
C PHE A 102 12.00 -13.14 9.33
N PRO A 103 10.92 -13.14 8.55
CA PRO A 103 9.90 -14.21 8.59
C PRO A 103 10.42 -15.59 8.19
N TYR A 104 11.54 -15.67 7.49
CA TYR A 104 12.13 -16.94 7.02
C TYR A 104 13.17 -17.49 7.99
N ARG A 105 13.71 -16.68 8.91
CA ARG A 105 14.70 -17.09 9.89
C ARG A 105 14.05 -17.89 11.02
N SER A 106 14.78 -18.89 11.52
CA SER A 106 14.38 -19.69 12.67
C SER A 106 15.47 -19.63 13.73
N TRP A 107 15.07 -19.65 15.01
CA TRP A 107 16.00 -19.67 16.13
C TRP A 107 16.94 -20.89 16.11
N HIS A 108 16.46 -22.02 15.54
CA HIS A 108 17.20 -23.30 15.52
C HIS A 108 17.86 -23.66 14.19
N HIS A 109 17.58 -22.91 13.13
CA HIS A 109 18.20 -23.14 11.83
C HIS A 109 18.59 -21.76 11.27
N SER A 110 19.87 -21.55 11.00
CA SER A 110 20.30 -20.50 10.07
C SER A 110 19.55 -20.77 8.76
N GLY A 111 18.57 -19.93 8.43
CA GLY A 111 17.76 -20.09 7.21
C GLY A 111 18.62 -20.39 5.98
N ASN A 112 18.04 -20.57 4.83
CA ASN A 112 18.85 -20.73 3.61
C ASN A 112 19.55 -19.39 3.30
N ALA A 113 20.73 -19.19 3.90
CA ALA A 113 21.51 -17.95 3.78
C ALA A 113 21.83 -17.56 2.32
N LYS A 114 21.81 -18.54 1.40
CA LYS A 114 21.93 -18.28 -0.03
C LYS A 114 20.65 -17.68 -0.59
N ALA A 115 19.49 -18.30 -0.34
CA ALA A 115 18.20 -17.79 -0.79
C ALA A 115 17.85 -16.43 -0.17
N ASP A 116 18.24 -16.20 1.09
CA ASP A 116 18.04 -14.89 1.73
C ASP A 116 18.87 -13.79 1.05
N ARG A 117 20.13 -14.08 0.73
CA ARG A 117 21.00 -13.13 -0.03
C ARG A 117 20.44 -12.87 -1.42
N GLU A 118 20.04 -13.91 -2.15
CA GLU A 118 19.45 -13.78 -3.49
C GLU A 118 18.17 -12.93 -3.46
N ALA A 119 17.30 -13.12 -2.48
CA ALA A 119 16.10 -12.33 -2.30
C ALA A 119 16.40 -10.84 -2.02
N VAL A 120 17.39 -10.56 -1.18
CA VAL A 120 17.85 -9.20 -0.89
C VAL A 120 18.44 -8.54 -2.14
N GLU A 121 19.33 -9.22 -2.86
CA GLU A 121 19.92 -8.68 -4.10
C GLU A 121 18.84 -8.38 -5.15
N MET A 122 17.90 -9.30 -5.34
CA MET A 122 16.79 -9.10 -6.28
C MET A 122 15.95 -7.89 -5.88
N ALA A 123 15.63 -7.72 -4.61
CA ALA A 123 14.87 -6.57 -4.12
C ALA A 123 15.62 -5.24 -4.34
N LEU A 124 16.92 -5.20 -4.10
CA LEU A 124 17.75 -4.03 -4.36
C LEU A 124 17.80 -3.68 -5.85
N VAL A 125 17.95 -4.66 -6.73
CA VAL A 125 17.93 -4.47 -8.19
C VAL A 125 16.56 -3.93 -8.64
N GLN A 126 15.48 -4.53 -8.16
CA GLN A 126 14.10 -4.14 -8.51
C GLN A 126 13.76 -2.70 -8.12
N THR A 127 14.39 -2.17 -7.09
CA THR A 127 14.17 -0.80 -6.61
C THR A 127 15.27 0.18 -7.03
N GLY A 128 16.27 -0.27 -7.80
CA GLY A 128 17.41 0.55 -8.22
C GLY A 128 18.29 0.97 -7.04
N MET A 129 18.40 0.13 -6.02
CA MET A 129 19.14 0.42 -4.78
C MET A 129 20.45 -0.39 -4.64
N GLN A 130 20.86 -1.17 -5.65
CA GLN A 130 22.08 -1.99 -5.61
C GLN A 130 23.34 -1.17 -5.34
N ASP A 131 23.50 -0.02 -5.99
CA ASP A 131 24.67 0.85 -5.84
C ASP A 131 24.68 1.61 -4.49
N PHE A 132 23.57 1.60 -3.80
CA PHE A 132 23.40 2.22 -2.48
C PHE A 132 23.51 1.23 -1.31
N ARG A 133 23.80 -0.05 -1.60
CA ARG A 133 23.77 -1.15 -0.62
C ARG A 133 24.47 -0.82 0.69
N ASP A 134 25.66 -0.23 0.61
CA ASP A 134 26.52 0.05 1.77
C ASP A 134 26.32 1.47 2.32
N ARG A 135 25.45 2.29 1.71
CA ARG A 135 25.11 3.61 2.22
C ARG A 135 24.16 3.51 3.42
N GLN A 136 24.34 4.42 4.36
CA GLN A 136 23.41 4.56 5.47
C GLN A 136 22.06 5.11 4.97
N VAL A 137 20.97 4.52 5.45
CA VAL A 137 19.59 4.92 5.05
C VAL A 137 19.31 6.38 5.37
N MET A 138 19.85 6.89 6.48
CA MET A 138 19.68 8.29 6.87
C MET A 138 20.44 9.28 5.98
N ALA A 139 21.44 8.83 5.22
CA ALA A 139 22.19 9.65 4.27
C ALA A 139 21.54 9.72 2.86
N LEU A 140 20.42 9.05 2.66
CA LEU A 140 19.66 9.01 1.42
C LEU A 140 18.70 10.20 1.30
N SER A 141 18.41 10.62 0.07
CA SER A 141 17.29 11.50 -0.25
C SER A 141 15.95 10.86 0.15
N GLY A 142 14.86 11.66 0.20
CA GLY A 142 13.53 11.13 0.50
C GLY A 142 13.09 10.00 -0.42
N GLY A 143 13.28 10.18 -1.74
CA GLY A 143 12.94 9.18 -2.75
C GLY A 143 13.80 7.92 -2.68
N GLU A 144 15.12 8.06 -2.53
CA GLU A 144 16.03 6.93 -2.33
C GLU A 144 15.67 6.15 -1.06
N ARG A 145 15.36 6.87 0.03
CA ARG A 145 14.93 6.25 1.29
C ARG A 145 13.64 5.46 1.12
N GLN A 146 12.67 6.01 0.40
CA GLN A 146 11.42 5.30 0.11
C GLN A 146 11.67 4.02 -0.69
N ARG A 147 12.53 4.07 -1.71
CA ARG A 147 12.92 2.88 -2.48
C ARG A 147 13.65 1.83 -1.62
N ALA A 148 14.48 2.25 -0.67
CA ALA A 148 15.13 1.34 0.28
C ALA A 148 14.11 0.60 1.17
N TRP A 149 13.06 1.30 1.64
CA TRP A 149 11.98 0.68 2.40
C TRP A 149 11.15 -0.28 1.54
N ILE A 150 10.89 0.07 0.28
CA ILE A 150 10.23 -0.83 -0.67
C ILE A 150 11.11 -2.07 -0.89
N ALA A 151 12.45 -1.93 -1.03
CA ALA A 151 13.36 -3.07 -1.14
C ALA A 151 13.25 -4.02 0.06
N MET A 152 13.16 -3.49 1.29
CA MET A 152 12.93 -4.30 2.49
C MET A 152 11.62 -5.11 2.38
N ALA A 153 10.52 -4.46 1.97
CA ALA A 153 9.24 -5.14 1.80
C ALA A 153 9.30 -6.22 0.70
N LEU A 154 10.01 -5.96 -0.41
CA LEU A 154 10.19 -6.91 -1.52
C LEU A 154 11.11 -8.07 -1.18
N ALA A 155 12.15 -7.85 -0.37
CA ALA A 155 13.02 -8.91 0.10
C ALA A 155 12.24 -9.99 0.89
N GLN A 156 11.08 -9.66 1.42
CA GLN A 156 10.13 -10.60 2.03
C GLN A 156 9.47 -11.53 1.00
N GLN A 157 9.54 -11.20 -0.31
CA GLN A 157 8.89 -11.93 -1.42
C GLN A 157 7.38 -12.14 -1.19
N PRO A 158 6.62 -11.05 -0.96
CA PRO A 158 5.22 -11.13 -0.58
C PRO A 158 4.33 -11.43 -1.80
N GLU A 159 3.20 -12.13 -1.56
CA GLU A 159 2.08 -12.23 -2.51
C GLU A 159 1.23 -10.95 -2.50
N TYR A 160 1.15 -10.29 -1.34
CA TYR A 160 0.37 -9.07 -1.09
C TYR A 160 1.28 -7.96 -0.55
N LEU A 161 1.29 -6.82 -1.22
CA LEU A 161 2.03 -5.62 -0.80
C LEU A 161 1.03 -4.52 -0.41
N LEU A 162 1.05 -4.12 0.85
CA LEU A 162 0.23 -3.05 1.40
C LEU A 162 1.08 -1.80 1.59
N LEU A 163 0.63 -0.66 1.05
CA LEU A 163 1.38 0.60 1.06
C LEU A 163 0.52 1.72 1.65
N ASP A 164 0.97 2.31 2.74
CA ASP A 164 0.28 3.44 3.39
C ASP A 164 0.94 4.74 2.93
N GLU A 165 0.34 5.42 1.95
CA GLU A 165 0.80 6.69 1.39
C GLU A 165 2.25 6.66 0.88
N PRO A 166 2.59 5.78 -0.07
CA PRO A 166 3.98 5.54 -0.46
C PRO A 166 4.66 6.72 -1.17
N THR A 167 3.91 7.73 -1.60
CA THR A 167 4.40 8.90 -2.35
C THR A 167 4.39 10.20 -1.54
N THR A 168 3.92 10.16 -0.30
CA THR A 168 3.83 11.36 0.56
C THR A 168 5.23 11.90 0.89
N TYR A 169 5.38 13.23 0.87
CA TYR A 169 6.64 13.97 1.06
C TYR A 169 7.72 13.77 -0.02
N LEU A 170 7.39 13.16 -1.15
CA LEU A 170 8.27 13.03 -2.30
C LEU A 170 8.01 14.14 -3.33
N ASP A 171 9.03 14.57 -4.05
CA ASP A 171 8.85 15.39 -5.24
C ASP A 171 8.23 14.57 -6.39
N ILE A 172 7.77 15.28 -7.42
CA ILE A 172 7.01 14.68 -8.53
C ILE A 172 7.81 13.54 -9.22
N ALA A 173 9.11 13.72 -9.43
CA ALA A 173 9.93 12.72 -10.10
C ALA A 173 10.01 11.41 -9.28
N HIS A 174 10.28 11.53 -7.98
CA HIS A 174 10.35 10.39 -7.09
C HIS A 174 8.98 9.72 -6.86
N GLN A 175 7.88 10.50 -6.86
CA GLN A 175 6.53 9.92 -6.83
C GLN A 175 6.29 9.01 -8.03
N LEU A 176 6.63 9.49 -9.24
CA LEU A 176 6.49 8.72 -10.48
C LEU A 176 7.39 7.46 -10.47
N GLU A 177 8.64 7.57 -10.01
CA GLU A 177 9.54 6.42 -9.88
C GLU A 177 8.94 5.34 -8.99
N VAL A 178 8.45 5.71 -7.80
CA VAL A 178 7.81 4.76 -6.87
C VAL A 178 6.59 4.09 -7.49
N MET A 179 5.70 4.86 -8.14
CA MET A 179 4.51 4.30 -8.78
C MET A 179 4.85 3.39 -9.96
N GLN A 180 5.89 3.71 -10.73
CA GLN A 180 6.39 2.87 -11.83
C GLN A 180 7.00 1.56 -11.31
N ILE A 181 7.77 1.60 -10.21
CA ILE A 181 8.31 0.40 -9.54
C ILE A 181 7.15 -0.51 -9.12
N ILE A 182 6.16 0.03 -8.41
CA ILE A 182 4.98 -0.73 -7.94
C ILE A 182 4.24 -1.37 -9.13
N SER A 183 3.98 -0.60 -10.18
CA SER A 183 3.29 -1.09 -11.39
C SER A 183 4.06 -2.18 -12.10
N ARG A 184 5.38 -2.04 -12.22
CA ARG A 184 6.25 -3.06 -12.82
C ARG A 184 6.21 -4.36 -12.02
N LEU A 185 6.37 -4.28 -10.71
CA LEU A 185 6.33 -5.43 -9.81
C LEU A 185 4.99 -6.18 -9.86
N ASN A 186 3.89 -5.45 -9.83
CA ASN A 186 2.57 -6.06 -9.98
C ASN A 186 2.46 -6.82 -11.31
N ARG A 187 2.86 -6.21 -12.43
CA ARG A 187 2.77 -6.81 -13.76
C ARG A 187 3.69 -8.02 -13.94
N GLU A 188 4.96 -7.93 -13.47
CA GLU A 188 5.96 -8.97 -13.66
C GLU A 188 5.77 -10.17 -12.71
N GLN A 189 5.33 -9.91 -11.49
CA GLN A 189 5.22 -10.93 -10.43
C GLN A 189 3.78 -11.31 -10.09
N GLN A 190 2.78 -10.69 -10.74
CA GLN A 190 1.35 -10.88 -10.42
C GLN A 190 1.03 -10.61 -8.95
N MET A 191 1.83 -9.76 -8.31
CA MET A 191 1.70 -9.40 -6.90
C MET A 191 0.45 -8.54 -6.69
N THR A 192 -0.35 -8.86 -5.70
CA THR A 192 -1.51 -8.04 -5.31
C THR A 192 -1.03 -6.81 -4.55
N VAL A 193 -1.44 -5.62 -4.97
CA VAL A 193 -1.04 -4.37 -4.32
C VAL A 193 -2.27 -3.65 -3.80
N ILE A 194 -2.24 -3.25 -2.53
CA ILE A 194 -3.27 -2.41 -1.91
C ILE A 194 -2.56 -1.16 -1.39
N MET A 195 -2.95 0.01 -1.87
CA MET A 195 -2.27 1.25 -1.52
C MET A 195 -3.26 2.34 -1.12
N VAL A 196 -2.94 3.04 -0.05
CA VAL A 196 -3.62 4.29 0.30
C VAL A 196 -2.98 5.41 -0.50
N LEU A 197 -3.77 6.16 -1.26
CA LEU A 197 -3.30 7.28 -2.06
C LEU A 197 -4.07 8.56 -1.72
N HIS A 198 -3.36 9.69 -1.76
CA HIS A 198 -3.95 11.03 -1.66
C HIS A 198 -4.16 11.67 -3.03
N ASP A 199 -3.27 11.39 -3.97
CA ASP A 199 -3.36 11.90 -5.34
C ASP A 199 -4.36 11.05 -6.14
N ILE A 200 -5.45 11.71 -6.55
CA ILE A 200 -6.54 11.06 -7.30
C ILE A 200 -6.08 10.69 -8.71
N ASN A 201 -5.19 11.49 -9.32
CA ASN A 201 -4.65 11.17 -10.64
C ASN A 201 -3.69 9.99 -10.59
N HIS A 202 -2.92 9.83 -9.51
CA HIS A 202 -2.17 8.59 -9.29
C HIS A 202 -3.11 7.39 -9.13
N ALA A 203 -4.21 7.53 -8.38
CA ALA A 203 -5.19 6.47 -8.26
C ALA A 203 -5.81 6.11 -9.63
N LEU A 204 -6.21 7.12 -10.42
CA LEU A 204 -6.77 6.95 -11.76
C LEU A 204 -5.79 6.25 -12.72
N GLN A 205 -4.50 6.61 -12.66
CA GLN A 205 -3.49 6.12 -13.59
C GLN A 205 -2.93 4.74 -13.23
N TYR A 206 -2.80 4.44 -11.94
CA TYR A 206 -2.03 3.29 -11.48
C TYR A 206 -2.85 2.18 -10.82
N ALA A 207 -4.11 2.41 -10.48
CA ALA A 207 -4.95 1.38 -9.90
C ALA A 207 -5.78 0.64 -10.98
N ASP A 208 -6.10 -0.62 -10.71
CA ASP A 208 -7.06 -1.43 -11.48
C ASP A 208 -8.44 -1.37 -10.81
N GLU A 209 -8.48 -1.10 -9.50
CA GLU A 209 -9.68 -0.89 -8.69
C GLU A 209 -9.49 0.24 -7.69
N ILE A 210 -10.58 0.93 -7.39
CA ILE A 210 -10.64 2.00 -6.38
C ILE A 210 -11.64 1.62 -5.30
N VAL A 211 -11.26 1.86 -4.07
CA VAL A 211 -12.14 1.84 -2.89
C VAL A 211 -12.20 3.24 -2.30
N ILE A 212 -13.37 3.84 -2.24
CA ILE A 212 -13.58 5.18 -1.67
C ILE A 212 -14.21 5.02 -0.29
N ILE A 213 -13.51 5.51 0.74
CA ILE A 213 -14.00 5.51 2.12
C ILE A 213 -14.43 6.92 2.50
N LYS A 214 -15.67 7.07 2.96
CA LYS A 214 -16.23 8.31 3.51
C LYS A 214 -17.19 7.97 4.65
N ASP A 215 -17.28 8.85 5.64
CA ASP A 215 -18.21 8.74 6.77
C ASP A 215 -18.22 7.35 7.43
N HIS A 216 -17.00 6.79 7.62
CA HIS A 216 -16.75 5.49 8.23
C HIS A 216 -17.16 4.26 7.39
N GLY A 217 -17.70 4.45 6.19
CA GLY A 217 -18.20 3.40 5.30
C GLY A 217 -17.57 3.43 3.92
N ILE A 218 -17.96 2.47 3.08
CA ILE A 218 -17.59 2.47 1.66
C ILE A 218 -18.56 3.40 0.93
N PHE A 219 -18.04 4.45 0.31
CA PHE A 219 -18.82 5.35 -0.54
C PHE A 219 -19.01 4.75 -1.95
N ALA A 220 -17.97 4.19 -2.53
CA ALA A 220 -17.99 3.50 -3.81
C ALA A 220 -16.82 2.52 -3.93
N GLN A 221 -16.96 1.50 -4.77
CA GLN A 221 -15.92 0.58 -5.19
C GLN A 221 -16.15 0.23 -6.66
N GLY A 222 -15.08 0.17 -7.46
CA GLY A 222 -15.15 -0.18 -8.88
C GLY A 222 -13.90 0.21 -9.65
N GLN A 223 -14.00 0.17 -10.98
CA GLN A 223 -12.92 0.59 -11.86
C GLN A 223 -12.68 2.10 -11.74
N PRO A 224 -11.43 2.59 -11.91
CA PRO A 224 -11.09 4.00 -11.74
C PRO A 224 -12.01 4.93 -12.55
N GLU A 225 -12.26 4.65 -13.81
CA GLU A 225 -13.05 5.49 -14.72
C GLU A 225 -14.53 5.54 -14.32
N GLU A 226 -15.04 4.53 -13.63
CA GLU A 226 -16.43 4.46 -13.19
C GLU A 226 -16.66 5.26 -11.91
N VAL A 227 -15.72 5.19 -10.96
CA VAL A 227 -15.91 5.76 -9.62
C VAL A 227 -15.24 7.12 -9.43
N LEU A 228 -14.16 7.41 -10.19
CA LEU A 228 -13.46 8.70 -10.14
C LEU A 228 -14.06 9.67 -11.16
N ASN A 229 -14.98 10.49 -10.72
CA ASN A 229 -15.65 11.49 -11.55
C ASN A 229 -15.87 12.80 -10.77
N VAL A 230 -16.32 13.84 -11.46
CA VAL A 230 -16.53 15.18 -10.86
C VAL A 230 -17.57 15.17 -9.73
N ASP A 231 -18.62 14.36 -9.86
CA ASP A 231 -19.67 14.22 -8.84
C ASP A 231 -19.11 13.58 -7.56
N MET A 232 -18.26 12.56 -7.71
CA MET A 232 -17.58 11.95 -6.58
C MET A 232 -16.68 12.96 -5.88
N LEU A 233 -15.89 13.76 -6.61
CA LEU A 233 -15.03 14.78 -6.04
C LEU A 233 -15.83 15.81 -5.23
N ALA A 234 -16.95 16.27 -5.77
CA ALA A 234 -17.84 17.18 -5.06
C ALA A 234 -18.41 16.54 -3.78
N LYS A 235 -18.92 15.33 -3.87
CA LYS A 235 -19.57 14.65 -2.74
C LYS A 235 -18.59 14.18 -1.67
N VAL A 236 -17.42 13.67 -2.06
CA VAL A 236 -16.47 13.06 -1.12
C VAL A 236 -15.50 14.08 -0.55
N PHE A 237 -14.98 14.95 -1.41
CA PHE A 237 -13.91 15.89 -1.05
C PHE A 237 -14.38 17.35 -0.95
N GLY A 238 -15.64 17.66 -1.35
CA GLY A 238 -16.15 19.03 -1.37
C GLY A 238 -15.47 19.90 -2.43
N VAL A 239 -15.04 19.31 -3.55
CA VAL A 239 -14.26 20.00 -4.58
C VAL A 239 -14.95 19.89 -5.92
N ARG A 240 -15.10 21.01 -6.63
CA ARG A 240 -15.45 21.04 -8.06
C ARG A 240 -14.20 20.80 -8.87
N ALA A 241 -14.31 19.98 -9.91
CA ALA A 241 -13.20 19.65 -10.79
C ALA A 241 -13.67 19.60 -12.25
N ASP A 242 -12.71 19.74 -13.16
CA ASP A 242 -12.88 19.46 -14.59
C ASP A 242 -12.17 18.15 -14.94
N ILE A 243 -12.61 17.52 -16.04
CA ILE A 243 -11.95 16.35 -16.60
C ILE A 243 -11.32 16.74 -17.93
N PHE A 244 -10.04 16.44 -18.08
CA PHE A 244 -9.29 16.61 -19.32
C PHE A 244 -8.74 15.28 -19.79
N VAL A 245 -8.49 15.17 -21.08
CA VAL A 245 -7.76 14.03 -21.67
C VAL A 245 -6.35 14.52 -21.98
N ASN A 246 -5.35 13.84 -21.43
CA ASN A 246 -3.95 14.18 -21.68
C ASN A 246 -3.49 13.70 -23.08
N SER A 247 -2.24 14.04 -23.47
CA SER A 247 -1.65 13.67 -24.75
C SER A 247 -1.52 12.16 -25.00
N GLN A 248 -1.67 11.33 -23.95
CA GLN A 248 -1.64 9.86 -24.00
C GLN A 248 -3.04 9.24 -24.03
N GLY A 249 -4.11 10.06 -24.07
CA GLY A 249 -5.49 9.61 -24.08
C GLY A 249 -6.04 9.23 -22.68
N ALA A 250 -5.28 9.49 -21.61
CA ALA A 250 -5.72 9.22 -20.25
C ALA A 250 -6.49 10.41 -19.64
N SER A 251 -7.54 10.12 -18.88
CA SER A 251 -8.30 11.12 -18.16
C SER A 251 -7.48 11.71 -16.99
N VAL A 252 -7.62 13.01 -16.79
CA VAL A 252 -7.01 13.76 -15.69
C VAL A 252 -8.10 14.58 -15.00
N LEU A 253 -8.21 14.44 -13.69
CA LEU A 253 -9.11 15.23 -12.85
C LEU A 253 -8.36 16.47 -12.33
N SER A 254 -8.85 17.65 -12.65
CA SER A 254 -8.26 18.92 -12.26
C SER A 254 -9.19 19.66 -11.28
N PRO A 255 -8.87 19.71 -9.99
CA PRO A 255 -9.62 20.50 -9.02
C PRO A 255 -9.57 22.00 -9.36
N VAL A 256 -10.73 22.68 -9.37
CA VAL A 256 -10.84 24.10 -9.74
C VAL A 256 -11.38 24.99 -8.62
N ALA A 257 -12.22 24.48 -7.72
CA ALA A 257 -12.77 25.25 -6.62
C ALA A 257 -13.34 24.34 -5.52
N LEU A 258 -13.55 24.90 -4.33
CA LEU A 258 -14.37 24.26 -3.31
C LEU A 258 -15.86 24.31 -3.72
N VAL A 259 -16.60 23.29 -3.34
CA VAL A 259 -18.08 23.34 -3.40
C VAL A 259 -18.51 24.38 -2.37
N GLN A 260 -19.23 25.41 -2.79
CA GLN A 260 -19.88 26.35 -1.87
C GLN A 260 -21.11 25.67 -1.27
N GLU A 261 -21.24 25.73 0.05
CA GLU A 261 -22.43 25.28 0.77
C GLU A 261 -23.65 26.11 0.40
#